data_3d8d8a442da13e4414b9d1289ad08865
#
_entry.id   3d8d8a442da13e4414b9d1289ad08865
#
_cell.length_a   1.000
_cell.length_b   1.000
_cell.length_c   1.000
_cell.angle_alpha   90.00
_cell.angle_beta   90.00
_cell.angle_gamma   90.00
#
_symmetry.space_group_name_H-M   'P 1'
#
loop_
_entity.id
_entity.type
_entity.pdbx_description
1 polymer ?
#
loop_
_entity_poly.entity_id
_entity_poly.type
_entity_poly.pdbx_seq_one_letter_code
_entity_poly.pdbx_strand_id
1 'polypeptide(L)'
;MNCDKNDLLLYAVTDRHWLDGRRLIDVVRESLDGGVTMVQLREKTLEEGKFLEEAKELQTLCRERGVPFLVNDNVEIAREMNADGVHVGQSDMEAQEVRAILGPDKILGVSAQTVEQAVLAEKHGADYLGVGAVFPTGSKDDADDVSYETLKAICGAVSIPVVAIGGITQENVAKLAGSGICGVAVISAIYAAKNIQQASADLKAATEKMLHD
;
A
#
# COMPACT_ATOMS: atom_id res chain seq x y z
N MET A 1 -12.60 -3.71 12.23
CA MET A 1 -11.32 -3.42 11.54
C MET A 1 -10.95 -4.68 10.78
N ASN A 2 -10.86 -4.59 9.47
CA ASN A 2 -10.63 -5.74 8.58
C ASN A 2 -9.16 -5.92 8.20
N CYS A 3 -8.25 -5.08 8.72
CA CYS A 3 -6.83 -5.06 8.43
C CYS A 3 -6.03 -5.18 9.73
N ASP A 4 -5.16 -6.19 9.82
CA ASP A 4 -4.21 -6.32 10.93
C ASP A 4 -3.01 -5.40 10.70
N LYS A 5 -2.45 -4.83 11.78
CA LYS A 5 -1.22 -4.01 11.69
C LYS A 5 -0.03 -4.79 11.12
N ASN A 6 0.02 -6.09 11.36
CA ASN A 6 1.08 -6.95 10.84
C ASN A 6 0.98 -7.12 9.32
N ASP A 7 -0.23 -7.05 8.74
CA ASP A 7 -0.40 -7.09 7.29
C ASP A 7 0.19 -5.83 6.62
N LEU A 8 0.28 -4.73 7.35
CA LEU A 8 0.76 -3.43 6.88
C LEU A 8 2.27 -3.22 7.06
N LEU A 9 2.99 -4.17 7.66
CA LEU A 9 4.42 -4.01 7.99
C LEU A 9 5.28 -3.68 6.77
N LEU A 10 5.18 -4.46 5.70
CA LEU A 10 5.84 -4.22 4.41
C LEU A 10 4.83 -4.40 3.28
N TYR A 11 4.31 -3.30 2.80
CA TYR A 11 3.25 -3.22 1.83
C TYR A 11 3.82 -2.90 0.43
N ALA A 12 3.78 -3.85 -0.48
CA ALA A 12 4.26 -3.67 -1.85
C ALA A 12 3.13 -3.16 -2.77
N VAL A 13 3.39 -2.04 -3.44
CA VAL A 13 2.51 -1.49 -4.48
C VAL A 13 3.16 -1.69 -5.83
N THR A 14 2.48 -2.36 -6.77
CA THR A 14 3.05 -2.69 -8.08
C THR A 14 3.13 -1.47 -9.00
N ASP A 15 4.10 -1.49 -9.92
CA ASP A 15 4.21 -0.52 -11.01
C ASP A 15 4.91 -1.17 -12.21
N ARG A 16 4.28 -1.12 -13.39
CA ARG A 16 4.81 -1.69 -14.64
C ARG A 16 6.12 -1.10 -15.10
N HIS A 17 6.41 0.14 -14.69
CA HIS A 17 7.65 0.81 -15.05
C HIS A 17 8.90 -0.01 -14.67
N TRP A 18 8.82 -0.81 -13.59
CA TRP A 18 9.96 -1.55 -13.05
C TRP A 18 10.03 -3.02 -13.49
N LEU A 19 9.19 -3.46 -14.43
CA LEU A 19 9.16 -4.88 -14.83
C LEU A 19 10.36 -5.29 -15.68
N ASP A 20 10.97 -4.38 -16.42
CA ASP A 20 12.12 -4.65 -17.31
C ASP A 20 11.91 -5.90 -18.22
N GLY A 21 10.70 -5.99 -18.80
CA GLY A 21 10.28 -7.12 -19.66
C GLY A 21 9.88 -8.40 -18.93
N ARG A 22 9.90 -8.42 -17.61
CA ARG A 22 9.46 -9.55 -16.77
C ARG A 22 7.93 -9.56 -16.62
N ARG A 23 7.37 -10.71 -16.28
CA ARG A 23 5.94 -10.79 -15.93
C ARG A 23 5.73 -10.25 -14.52
N LEU A 24 4.58 -9.54 -14.32
CA LEU A 24 4.24 -8.97 -13.01
C LEU A 24 4.14 -10.06 -11.92
N ILE A 25 3.54 -11.21 -12.23
CA ILE A 25 3.41 -12.33 -11.29
C ILE A 25 4.77 -12.83 -10.76
N ASP A 26 5.83 -12.80 -11.60
CA ASP A 26 7.15 -13.31 -11.20
C ASP A 26 7.83 -12.35 -10.22
N VAL A 27 7.76 -11.04 -10.48
CA VAL A 27 8.33 -10.02 -9.57
C VAL A 27 7.56 -9.94 -8.25
N VAL A 28 6.23 -10.11 -8.27
CA VAL A 28 5.42 -10.17 -7.05
C VAL A 28 5.74 -11.43 -6.25
N ARG A 29 5.94 -12.59 -6.90
CA ARG A 29 6.36 -13.82 -6.21
C ARG A 29 7.68 -13.62 -5.47
N GLU A 30 8.69 -13.02 -6.11
CA GLU A 30 9.96 -12.72 -5.46
C GLU A 30 9.80 -11.78 -4.26
N SER A 31 8.93 -10.76 -4.35
CA SER A 31 8.67 -9.87 -3.24
C SER A 31 7.98 -10.57 -2.06
N LEU A 32 7.05 -11.48 -2.34
CA LEU A 32 6.41 -12.32 -1.33
C LEU A 32 7.40 -13.30 -0.68
N ASP A 33 8.30 -13.91 -1.48
CA ASP A 33 9.38 -14.77 -0.97
C ASP A 33 10.37 -13.98 -0.08
N GLY A 34 10.49 -12.67 -0.28
CA GLY A 34 11.24 -11.73 0.56
C GLY A 34 10.47 -11.23 1.79
N GLY A 35 9.22 -11.64 1.97
CA GLY A 35 8.45 -11.36 3.19
C GLY A 35 7.55 -10.13 3.13
N VAL A 36 7.15 -9.69 1.94
CA VAL A 36 6.06 -8.72 1.78
C VAL A 36 4.80 -9.23 2.48
N THR A 37 4.11 -8.34 3.20
CA THR A 37 2.98 -8.68 4.06
C THR A 37 1.62 -8.23 3.50
N MET A 38 1.62 -7.35 2.49
CA MET A 38 0.44 -6.91 1.73
C MET A 38 0.84 -6.56 0.31
N VAL A 39 -0.02 -6.85 -0.67
CA VAL A 39 0.20 -6.50 -2.09
C VAL A 39 -0.96 -5.65 -2.60
N GLN A 40 -0.63 -4.55 -3.29
CA GLN A 40 -1.59 -3.74 -4.03
C GLN A 40 -1.27 -3.77 -5.51
N LEU A 41 -2.22 -4.18 -6.33
CA LEU A 41 -2.13 -4.04 -7.78
C LEU A 41 -2.49 -2.62 -8.18
N ARG A 42 -1.50 -1.86 -8.62
CA ARG A 42 -1.66 -0.54 -9.22
C ARG A 42 -1.46 -0.64 -10.72
N GLU A 43 -2.52 -0.38 -11.46
CA GLU A 43 -2.52 -0.45 -12.91
C GLU A 43 -3.26 0.77 -13.49
N LYS A 44 -2.59 1.48 -14.41
CA LYS A 44 -3.11 2.73 -14.98
C LYS A 44 -3.38 2.66 -16.48
N THR A 45 -2.86 1.66 -17.17
CA THR A 45 -2.80 1.64 -18.64
C THR A 45 -3.35 0.38 -19.28
N LEU A 46 -3.62 -0.67 -18.51
CA LEU A 46 -4.19 -1.90 -19.06
C LEU A 46 -5.66 -1.74 -19.40
N GLU A 47 -6.05 -2.41 -20.48
CA GLU A 47 -7.44 -2.65 -20.80
C GLU A 47 -8.11 -3.49 -19.69
N GLU A 48 -9.36 -3.18 -19.35
CA GLU A 48 -10.08 -3.73 -18.19
C GLU A 48 -10.08 -5.26 -18.13
N GLY A 49 -10.29 -5.93 -19.28
CA GLY A 49 -10.27 -7.40 -19.34
C GLY A 49 -8.91 -7.99 -18.94
N LYS A 50 -7.82 -7.40 -19.42
CA LYS A 50 -6.45 -7.82 -19.08
C LYS A 50 -6.10 -7.49 -17.65
N PHE A 51 -6.58 -6.34 -17.15
CA PHE A 51 -6.41 -5.97 -15.74
C PHE A 51 -7.07 -7.03 -14.83
N LEU A 52 -8.31 -7.42 -15.13
CA LEU A 52 -9.03 -8.42 -14.35
C LEU A 52 -8.34 -9.80 -14.37
N GLU A 53 -7.82 -10.24 -15.54
CA GLU A 53 -7.06 -11.49 -15.65
C GLU A 53 -5.81 -11.47 -14.78
N GLU A 54 -5.00 -10.41 -14.87
CA GLU A 54 -3.78 -10.25 -14.09
C GLU A 54 -4.08 -10.12 -12.58
N ALA A 55 -5.13 -9.37 -12.23
CA ALA A 55 -5.57 -9.24 -10.85
C ALA A 55 -5.96 -10.60 -10.22
N LYS A 56 -6.67 -11.45 -10.96
CA LYS A 56 -7.03 -12.81 -10.50
C LYS A 56 -5.79 -13.72 -10.35
N GLU A 57 -4.82 -13.61 -11.25
CA GLU A 57 -3.55 -14.36 -11.16
C GLU A 57 -2.79 -13.96 -9.88
N LEU A 58 -2.66 -12.67 -9.61
CA LEU A 58 -1.99 -12.15 -8.42
C LEU A 58 -2.74 -12.46 -7.12
N GLN A 59 -4.06 -12.34 -7.12
CA GLN A 59 -4.88 -12.70 -5.96
C GLN A 59 -4.69 -14.17 -5.57
N THR A 60 -4.62 -15.07 -6.56
CA THR A 60 -4.39 -16.49 -6.32
C THR A 60 -3.03 -16.69 -5.65
N LEU A 61 -1.97 -16.07 -6.18
CA LEU A 61 -0.63 -16.13 -5.60
C LEU A 61 -0.59 -15.59 -4.17
N CYS A 62 -1.21 -14.44 -3.92
CA CYS A 62 -1.26 -13.84 -2.57
C CYS A 62 -2.01 -14.73 -1.57
N ARG A 63 -3.14 -15.31 -1.99
CA ARG A 63 -3.92 -16.25 -1.16
C ARG A 63 -3.13 -17.50 -0.78
N GLU A 64 -2.35 -18.07 -1.70
CA GLU A 64 -1.45 -19.21 -1.42
C GLU A 64 -0.38 -18.91 -0.36
N ARG A 65 -0.04 -17.62 -0.21
CA ARG A 65 0.94 -17.13 0.78
C ARG A 65 0.30 -16.56 2.04
N GLY A 66 -1.04 -16.51 2.11
CA GLY A 66 -1.75 -15.90 3.24
C GLY A 66 -1.56 -14.39 3.35
N VAL A 67 -1.31 -13.70 2.22
CA VAL A 67 -1.06 -12.26 2.14
C VAL A 67 -2.27 -11.56 1.53
N PRO A 68 -2.84 -10.51 2.17
CA PRO A 68 -3.94 -9.74 1.60
C PRO A 68 -3.59 -9.09 0.26
N PHE A 69 -4.54 -9.12 -0.68
CA PHE A 69 -4.45 -8.56 -2.01
C PHE A 69 -5.46 -7.44 -2.22
N LEU A 70 -4.97 -6.24 -2.53
CA LEU A 70 -5.79 -5.05 -2.77
C LEU A 70 -5.68 -4.58 -4.22
N VAL A 71 -6.76 -3.98 -4.72
CA VAL A 71 -6.79 -3.27 -6.00
C VAL A 71 -6.68 -1.77 -5.74
N ASN A 72 -5.87 -1.07 -6.55
CA ASN A 72 -5.77 0.39 -6.49
C ASN A 72 -6.89 1.04 -7.32
N ASP A 73 -7.61 2.02 -6.74
CA ASP A 73 -8.62 2.90 -7.34
C ASP A 73 -9.85 2.21 -7.95
N ASN A 74 -9.71 1.06 -8.59
CA ASN A 74 -10.79 0.41 -9.32
C ASN A 74 -11.69 -0.46 -8.42
N VAL A 75 -12.72 0.18 -7.86
CA VAL A 75 -13.69 -0.44 -6.95
C VAL A 75 -14.51 -1.54 -7.64
N GLU A 76 -14.86 -1.35 -8.92
CA GLU A 76 -15.67 -2.32 -9.66
C GLU A 76 -14.89 -3.62 -9.92
N ILE A 77 -13.64 -3.55 -10.32
CA ILE A 77 -12.77 -4.74 -10.45
C ILE A 77 -12.58 -5.42 -9.09
N ALA A 78 -12.32 -4.64 -8.03
CA ALA A 78 -12.17 -5.21 -6.68
C ALA A 78 -13.43 -5.99 -6.25
N ARG A 79 -14.61 -5.45 -6.54
CA ARG A 79 -15.90 -6.09 -6.28
C ARG A 79 -16.11 -7.34 -7.12
N GLU A 80 -15.90 -7.25 -8.46
CA GLU A 80 -16.13 -8.34 -9.41
C GLU A 80 -15.28 -9.56 -9.09
N MET A 81 -14.00 -9.35 -8.79
CA MET A 81 -13.08 -10.45 -8.46
C MET A 81 -13.14 -10.88 -6.99
N ASN A 82 -13.94 -10.20 -6.17
CA ASN A 82 -14.00 -10.41 -4.73
C ASN A 82 -12.63 -10.27 -4.06
N ALA A 83 -11.90 -9.18 -4.38
CA ALA A 83 -10.61 -8.88 -3.77
C ALA A 83 -10.72 -8.76 -2.24
N ASP A 84 -9.59 -8.83 -1.53
CA ASP A 84 -9.59 -8.63 -0.07
C ASP A 84 -9.89 -7.18 0.29
N GLY A 85 -9.60 -6.24 -0.62
CA GLY A 85 -9.92 -4.83 -0.44
C GLY A 85 -9.54 -3.94 -1.61
N VAL A 86 -9.65 -2.64 -1.36
CA VAL A 86 -9.29 -1.57 -2.29
C VAL A 86 -8.53 -0.46 -1.56
N HIS A 87 -7.67 0.23 -2.28
CA HIS A 87 -7.05 1.47 -1.82
C HIS A 87 -7.39 2.60 -2.77
N VAL A 88 -7.89 3.72 -2.24
CA VAL A 88 -8.28 4.91 -3.01
C VAL A 88 -7.53 6.17 -2.56
N GLY A 89 -7.29 7.08 -3.50
CA GLY A 89 -6.72 8.40 -3.25
C GLY A 89 -7.78 9.48 -3.07
N GLN A 90 -7.33 10.74 -2.89
CA GLN A 90 -8.21 11.89 -2.64
C GLN A 90 -9.00 12.35 -3.89
N SER A 91 -8.53 12.00 -5.09
CA SER A 91 -9.18 12.33 -6.37
C SER A 91 -10.08 11.20 -6.89
N ASP A 92 -10.10 10.06 -6.21
CA ASP A 92 -10.86 8.89 -6.60
C ASP A 92 -12.27 8.90 -5.97
N MET A 93 -12.97 7.75 -6.01
CA MET A 93 -14.27 7.60 -5.35
C MET A 93 -14.14 7.84 -3.84
N GLU A 94 -15.06 8.60 -3.26
CA GLU A 94 -15.04 8.89 -1.82
C GLU A 94 -15.14 7.62 -0.96
N ALA A 95 -14.39 7.58 0.13
CA ALA A 95 -14.30 6.41 1.03
C ALA A 95 -15.66 5.91 1.51
N GLN A 96 -16.63 6.81 1.77
CA GLN A 96 -17.98 6.45 2.18
C GLN A 96 -18.74 5.69 1.07
N GLU A 97 -18.57 6.10 -0.18
CA GLU A 97 -19.20 5.44 -1.34
C GLU A 97 -18.54 4.08 -1.58
N VAL A 98 -17.20 4.02 -1.52
CA VAL A 98 -16.44 2.76 -1.63
C VAL A 98 -16.90 1.77 -0.57
N ARG A 99 -17.03 2.21 0.68
CA ARG A 99 -17.52 1.35 1.79
C ARG A 99 -18.93 0.84 1.54
N ALA A 100 -19.81 1.67 0.99
CA ALA A 100 -21.18 1.26 0.64
C ALA A 100 -21.22 0.18 -0.45
N ILE A 101 -20.30 0.24 -1.44
CA ILE A 101 -20.20 -0.72 -2.55
C ILE A 101 -19.57 -2.05 -2.09
N LEU A 102 -18.45 -1.98 -1.34
CA LEU A 102 -17.68 -3.16 -0.94
C LEU A 102 -18.27 -3.88 0.28
N GLY A 103 -19.08 -3.19 1.08
CA GLY A 103 -19.60 -3.73 2.34
C GLY A 103 -18.58 -3.68 3.50
N PRO A 104 -18.97 -4.15 4.70
CA PRO A 104 -18.19 -3.97 5.93
C PRO A 104 -16.98 -4.91 6.05
N ASP A 105 -16.94 -6.00 5.28
CA ASP A 105 -15.96 -7.09 5.48
C ASP A 105 -14.70 -6.94 4.62
N LYS A 106 -14.64 -5.93 3.74
CA LYS A 106 -13.51 -5.69 2.85
C LYS A 106 -12.57 -4.63 3.42
N ILE A 107 -11.28 -4.77 3.15
CA ILE A 107 -10.27 -3.78 3.53
C ILE A 107 -10.44 -2.54 2.67
N LEU A 108 -10.57 -1.38 3.31
CA LEU A 108 -10.56 -0.08 2.67
C LEU A 108 -9.36 0.74 3.14
N GLY A 109 -8.40 0.94 2.25
CA GLY A 109 -7.29 1.87 2.43
C GLY A 109 -7.59 3.22 1.81
N VAL A 110 -7.15 4.29 2.45
CA VAL A 110 -7.31 5.65 1.94
C VAL A 110 -6.00 6.43 2.05
N SER A 111 -5.61 7.11 0.98
CA SER A 111 -4.47 8.05 1.01
C SER A 111 -4.86 9.31 1.77
N ALA A 112 -3.95 9.85 2.61
CA ALA A 112 -4.14 11.12 3.29
C ALA A 112 -2.83 11.90 3.37
N GLN A 113 -2.91 13.24 3.29
CA GLN A 113 -1.79 14.16 3.35
C GLN A 113 -1.95 15.19 4.48
N THR A 114 -3.15 15.33 5.03
CA THR A 114 -3.48 16.23 6.15
C THR A 114 -4.23 15.51 7.25
N VAL A 115 -4.24 16.10 8.44
CA VAL A 115 -5.00 15.57 9.59
C VAL A 115 -6.50 15.53 9.29
N GLU A 116 -7.01 16.55 8.61
CA GLU A 116 -8.43 16.65 8.25
C GLU A 116 -8.86 15.52 7.31
N GLN A 117 -8.03 15.22 6.28
CA GLN A 117 -8.26 14.10 5.36
C GLN A 117 -8.23 12.76 6.11
N ALA A 118 -7.28 12.59 7.02
CA ALA A 118 -7.13 11.37 7.81
C ALA A 118 -8.35 11.10 8.71
N VAL A 119 -8.79 12.10 9.46
CA VAL A 119 -9.98 12.02 10.33
C VAL A 119 -11.25 11.77 9.52
N LEU A 120 -11.38 12.41 8.36
CA LEU A 120 -12.52 12.21 7.47
C LEU A 120 -12.54 10.79 6.90
N ALA A 121 -11.39 10.26 6.45
CA ALA A 121 -11.27 8.91 5.93
C ALA A 121 -11.65 7.86 7.00
N GLU A 122 -11.15 8.00 8.24
CA GLU A 122 -11.54 7.12 9.36
C GLU A 122 -13.05 7.18 9.62
N LYS A 123 -13.63 8.37 9.66
CA LYS A 123 -15.08 8.56 9.84
C LYS A 123 -15.90 7.92 8.72
N HIS A 124 -15.37 7.88 7.51
CA HIS A 124 -16.00 7.28 6.33
C HIS A 124 -15.71 5.78 6.19
N GLY A 125 -15.11 5.16 7.20
CA GLY A 125 -14.95 3.72 7.31
C GLY A 125 -13.68 3.16 6.67
N ALA A 126 -12.62 3.95 6.52
CA ALA A 126 -11.30 3.44 6.19
C ALA A 126 -10.79 2.49 7.29
N ASP A 127 -10.13 1.39 6.90
CA ASP A 127 -9.50 0.45 7.81
C ASP A 127 -8.04 0.80 8.10
N TYR A 128 -7.37 1.50 7.17
CA TYR A 128 -6.02 2.04 7.32
C TYR A 128 -5.80 3.26 6.44
N LEU A 129 -4.75 4.02 6.73
CA LEU A 129 -4.32 5.16 5.93
C LEU A 129 -2.94 4.91 5.30
N GLY A 130 -2.78 5.36 4.05
CA GLY A 130 -1.49 5.55 3.39
C GLY A 130 -1.11 7.04 3.41
N VAL A 131 -0.06 7.41 4.13
CA VAL A 131 0.33 8.82 4.31
C VAL A 131 1.66 9.11 3.60
N GLY A 132 1.64 10.05 2.70
CA GLY A 132 2.84 10.45 1.91
C GLY A 132 2.53 11.45 0.81
N ALA A 133 3.60 11.91 0.07
CA ALA A 133 4.94 11.32 0.08
C ALA A 133 5.77 11.82 1.27
N VAL A 134 6.38 10.89 2.04
CA VAL A 134 7.20 11.26 3.21
C VAL A 134 8.66 11.56 2.85
N PHE A 135 9.11 11.18 1.66
CA PHE A 135 10.38 11.55 1.04
C PHE A 135 10.17 11.84 -0.44
N PRO A 136 11.04 12.64 -1.08
CA PRO A 136 10.96 12.93 -2.52
C PRO A 136 10.86 11.63 -3.34
N THR A 137 9.93 11.59 -4.29
CA THR A 137 9.65 10.40 -5.11
C THR A 137 9.31 10.77 -6.54
N GLY A 138 9.70 9.94 -7.50
CA GLY A 138 9.30 10.04 -8.90
C GLY A 138 8.18 9.05 -9.29
N SER A 139 7.59 8.32 -8.33
CA SER A 139 6.59 7.29 -8.63
C SER A 139 5.15 7.83 -8.75
N LYS A 140 4.90 9.06 -8.28
CA LYS A 140 3.64 9.79 -8.47
C LYS A 140 3.95 11.26 -8.75
N ASP A 141 3.42 11.80 -9.85
CA ASP A 141 3.68 13.18 -10.31
C ASP A 141 2.98 14.24 -9.45
N ASP A 142 1.98 13.88 -8.66
CA ASP A 142 1.03 14.73 -7.91
C ASP A 142 1.09 14.50 -6.39
N ALA A 143 2.17 13.92 -5.87
CA ALA A 143 2.32 13.72 -4.44
C ALA A 143 2.93 14.97 -3.78
N ASP A 144 2.14 15.71 -3.01
CA ASP A 144 2.65 16.74 -2.11
C ASP A 144 3.51 16.10 -1.02
N ASP A 145 4.58 16.79 -0.63
CA ASP A 145 5.48 16.33 0.44
C ASP A 145 4.78 16.40 1.81
N VAL A 146 4.80 15.30 2.54
CA VAL A 146 4.29 15.22 3.92
C VAL A 146 5.48 15.22 4.89
N SER A 147 5.56 16.24 5.74
CA SER A 147 6.63 16.33 6.73
C SER A 147 6.49 15.25 7.81
N TYR A 148 7.60 14.95 8.52
CA TYR A 148 7.58 14.04 9.66
C TYR A 148 6.59 14.50 10.75
N GLU A 149 6.51 15.80 11.02
CA GLU A 149 5.59 16.40 11.99
C GLU A 149 4.13 16.20 11.57
N THR A 150 3.82 16.37 10.29
CA THR A 150 2.48 16.11 9.74
C THR A 150 2.14 14.62 9.83
N LEU A 151 3.06 13.73 9.46
CA LEU A 151 2.87 12.27 9.60
C LEU A 151 2.55 11.90 11.05
N LYS A 152 3.33 12.41 12.00
CA LYS A 152 3.13 12.17 13.43
C LYS A 152 1.81 12.74 13.95
N ALA A 153 1.41 13.92 13.48
CA ALA A 153 0.13 14.53 13.82
C ALA A 153 -1.05 13.69 13.30
N ILE A 154 -0.96 13.18 12.07
CA ILE A 154 -1.95 12.25 11.49
C ILE A 154 -2.06 10.99 12.34
N CYS A 155 -0.94 10.33 12.66
CA CYS A 155 -0.94 9.13 13.50
C CYS A 155 -1.55 9.37 14.89
N GLY A 156 -1.38 10.57 15.45
CA GLY A 156 -1.97 10.93 16.74
C GLY A 156 -3.46 11.31 16.68
N ALA A 157 -3.99 11.61 15.50
CA ALA A 157 -5.38 12.08 15.32
C ALA A 157 -6.36 10.95 14.99
N VAL A 158 -5.89 9.77 14.58
CA VAL A 158 -6.71 8.62 14.18
C VAL A 158 -6.43 7.40 15.03
N SER A 159 -7.38 6.48 15.11
CA SER A 159 -7.23 5.20 15.82
C SER A 159 -6.89 4.03 14.88
N ILE A 160 -7.14 4.20 13.57
CA ILE A 160 -6.84 3.20 12.55
C ILE A 160 -5.33 3.19 12.22
N PRO A 161 -4.78 2.05 11.77
CA PRO A 161 -3.38 1.94 11.38
C PRO A 161 -2.98 2.93 10.29
N VAL A 162 -1.74 3.41 10.36
CA VAL A 162 -1.14 4.31 9.36
C VAL A 162 0.14 3.68 8.82
N VAL A 163 0.28 3.63 7.48
CA VAL A 163 1.54 3.31 6.80
C VAL A 163 2.10 4.56 6.13
N ALA A 164 3.40 4.73 6.15
CA ALA A 164 4.07 5.77 5.38
C ALA A 164 4.34 5.28 3.96
N ILE A 165 4.21 6.19 2.98
CA ILE A 165 4.51 5.92 1.57
C ILE A 165 5.26 7.09 0.92
N GLY A 166 6.00 6.81 -0.16
CA GLY A 166 6.70 7.80 -0.98
C GLY A 166 8.17 7.94 -0.63
N GLY A 167 9.04 7.57 -1.58
CA GLY A 167 10.49 7.72 -1.51
C GLY A 167 11.20 6.94 -0.40
N ILE A 168 10.53 5.98 0.22
CA ILE A 168 11.08 5.17 1.32
C ILE A 168 12.07 4.15 0.76
N THR A 169 13.24 4.03 1.40
CA THR A 169 14.29 3.07 1.09
C THR A 169 14.84 2.45 2.38
N GLN A 170 15.67 1.42 2.26
CA GLN A 170 16.35 0.81 3.40
C GLN A 170 17.22 1.83 4.18
N GLU A 171 17.82 2.81 3.47
CA GLU A 171 18.72 3.80 4.05
C GLU A 171 17.99 4.92 4.81
N ASN A 172 16.72 5.20 4.46
CA ASN A 172 16.00 6.32 5.05
C ASN A 172 14.85 5.94 5.99
N VAL A 173 14.39 4.68 5.97
CA VAL A 173 13.23 4.21 6.76
C VAL A 173 13.40 4.48 8.26
N ALA A 174 14.62 4.39 8.80
CA ALA A 174 14.91 4.68 10.21
C ALA A 174 14.55 6.12 10.64
N LYS A 175 14.48 7.07 9.68
CA LYS A 175 14.07 8.45 9.97
C LYS A 175 12.58 8.60 10.34
N LEU A 176 11.80 7.54 10.15
CA LEU A 176 10.36 7.50 10.47
C LEU A 176 10.09 6.97 11.90
N ALA A 177 11.14 6.59 12.65
CA ALA A 177 11.00 6.11 14.03
C ALA A 177 10.24 7.11 14.91
N GLY A 178 9.35 6.62 15.78
CA GLY A 178 8.57 7.46 16.70
C GLY A 178 7.47 8.30 16.05
N SER A 179 7.19 8.13 14.73
CA SER A 179 6.09 8.82 14.05
C SER A 179 4.71 8.25 14.38
N GLY A 180 4.63 6.99 14.83
CA GLY A 180 3.37 6.30 15.15
C GLY A 180 2.82 5.42 14.02
N ILE A 181 3.54 5.28 12.90
CA ILE A 181 3.19 4.35 11.82
C ILE A 181 3.31 2.89 12.27
N CYS A 182 2.62 1.98 11.59
CA CYS A 182 2.72 0.54 11.82
C CYS A 182 3.50 -0.21 10.73
N GLY A 183 3.92 0.49 9.67
CA GLY A 183 4.65 -0.10 8.54
C GLY A 183 4.85 0.88 7.41
N VAL A 184 5.34 0.38 6.29
CA VAL A 184 5.65 1.19 5.10
C VAL A 184 5.07 0.58 3.83
N ALA A 185 4.60 1.44 2.91
CA ALA A 185 4.21 1.06 1.56
C ALA A 185 5.26 1.55 0.56
N VAL A 186 5.68 0.70 -0.36
CA VAL A 186 6.77 0.98 -1.28
C VAL A 186 6.51 0.45 -2.69
N ILE A 187 7.11 1.11 -3.68
CA ILE A 187 7.13 0.70 -5.09
C ILE A 187 8.58 0.38 -5.49
N SER A 188 9.34 1.41 -5.82
CA SER A 188 10.69 1.28 -6.40
C SER A 188 11.72 0.67 -5.46
N ALA A 189 11.58 0.85 -4.15
CA ALA A 189 12.50 0.26 -3.17
C ALA A 189 12.59 -1.28 -3.28
N ILE A 190 11.52 -1.92 -3.77
CA ILE A 190 11.45 -3.35 -4.02
C ILE A 190 11.61 -3.64 -5.51
N TYR A 191 10.73 -3.08 -6.37
CA TYR A 191 10.63 -3.52 -7.76
C TYR A 191 11.70 -2.95 -8.70
N ALA A 192 12.41 -1.88 -8.32
CA ALA A 192 13.60 -1.41 -9.04
C ALA A 192 14.89 -2.16 -8.68
N ALA A 193 14.84 -3.02 -7.67
CA ALA A 193 16.02 -3.76 -7.22
C ALA A 193 16.35 -4.92 -8.16
N LYS A 194 17.67 -5.19 -8.35
CA LYS A 194 18.14 -6.35 -9.13
C LYS A 194 17.77 -7.69 -8.48
N ASN A 195 17.68 -7.71 -7.16
CA ASN A 195 17.26 -8.87 -6.37
C ASN A 195 16.08 -8.44 -5.50
N ILE A 196 14.87 -8.64 -6.02
CA ILE A 196 13.61 -8.21 -5.40
C ILE A 196 13.39 -8.92 -4.06
N GLN A 197 13.68 -10.22 -3.99
CA GLN A 197 13.53 -11.00 -2.75
C GLN A 197 14.43 -10.46 -1.64
N GLN A 198 15.70 -10.20 -1.92
CA GLN A 198 16.63 -9.68 -0.93
C GLN A 198 16.26 -8.25 -0.50
N ALA A 199 15.91 -7.38 -1.47
CA ALA A 199 15.48 -6.02 -1.17
C ALA A 199 14.22 -5.98 -0.27
N SER A 200 13.28 -6.88 -0.51
CA SER A 200 12.09 -7.03 0.34
C SER A 200 12.46 -7.48 1.75
N ALA A 201 13.33 -8.49 1.89
CA ALA A 201 13.77 -8.99 3.19
C ALA A 201 14.54 -7.93 3.99
N ASP A 202 15.45 -7.21 3.33
CA ASP A 202 16.25 -6.16 3.97
C ASP A 202 15.40 -4.98 4.42
N LEU A 203 14.46 -4.54 3.59
CA LEU A 203 13.55 -3.44 3.93
C LEU A 203 12.58 -3.84 5.04
N LYS A 204 12.07 -5.08 5.02
CA LYS A 204 11.25 -5.61 6.11
C LYS A 204 11.98 -5.55 7.45
N ALA A 205 13.20 -6.09 7.50
CA ALA A 205 14.02 -6.09 8.70
C ALA A 205 14.34 -4.66 9.20
N ALA A 206 14.63 -3.73 8.28
CA ALA A 206 14.84 -2.33 8.61
C ALA A 206 13.58 -1.66 9.16
N THR A 207 12.40 -1.98 8.59
CA THR A 207 11.10 -1.48 9.07
C THR A 207 10.77 -2.03 10.46
N GLU A 208 10.94 -3.33 10.69
CA GLU A 208 10.75 -3.95 12.01
C GLU A 208 11.61 -3.28 13.07
N LYS A 209 12.90 -3.08 12.78
CA LYS A 209 13.81 -2.38 13.67
C LYS A 209 13.35 -0.96 13.98
N MET A 210 12.98 -0.18 12.96
CA MET A 210 12.50 1.19 13.09
C MET A 210 11.26 1.30 13.98
N LEU A 211 10.34 0.31 13.93
CA LEU A 211 9.12 0.30 14.75
C LEU A 211 9.40 -0.01 16.23
N HIS A 212 10.54 -0.58 16.56
CA HIS A 212 10.94 -0.93 17.93
C HIS A 212 11.89 0.10 18.58
N ASP A 213 12.45 1.03 17.79
CA ASP A 213 13.30 2.13 18.26
C ASP A 213 12.45 3.34 18.69
#